data_705ce9d030f911055294e2baa207f76c
#
_entry.id   705ce9d030f911055294e2baa207f76c
#
_cell.length_a   1.000
_cell.length_b   1.000
_cell.length_c   1.000
_cell.angle_alpha   90.00
_cell.angle_beta   90.00
_cell.angle_gamma   90.00
#
_symmetry.space_group_name_H-M   'P 1'
#
loop_
_entity.id
_entity.type
_entity.pdbx_description
1 polymer ?
#
loop_
_entity_poly.entity_id
_entity_poly.type
_entity_poly.pdbx_seq_one_letter_code
_entity_poly.pdbx_strand_id
1 'polypeptide(L)'
;MSLQTQIRKYVRTYPQWRFDLPRVESTRQLEHFGTEYGGYHLDASLLHCDSVIYSVGIGEDISFDRALIEQFGVQVEAFDPTPKVKDWLAGQILPQQFHFYDHGIADFDGEAVFYLPARAYWVSHSLVATPQFSRKSRQVSMKRLKTVMQELGHRVIDVLKMDVEGAEYGVLEDMLREKIPVRQLLVEFHHRFSVIGTQKTRRVLARLQESGMRICHVCPRIEVFTLIHSSNES
;
A
#
# COMPACT_ATOMS: atom_id res chain seq x y z
N MET A 1 25.93 -1.26 2.69
CA MET A 1 25.66 -1.74 4.08
C MET A 1 24.80 -2.99 3.95
N SER A 2 25.10 -4.10 4.66
CA SER A 2 24.29 -5.32 4.51
C SER A 2 22.88 -5.11 5.07
N LEU A 3 21.87 -5.82 4.51
CA LEU A 3 20.50 -5.82 4.98
C LEU A 3 20.41 -6.06 6.51
N GLN A 4 21.22 -6.99 7.03
CA GLN A 4 21.31 -7.26 8.47
C GLN A 4 21.80 -6.05 9.29
N THR A 5 22.70 -5.23 8.75
CA THR A 5 23.20 -4.03 9.44
C THR A 5 22.13 -2.93 9.47
N GLN A 6 21.35 -2.80 8.41
CA GLN A 6 20.24 -1.85 8.34
C GLN A 6 19.10 -2.27 9.27
N ILE A 7 18.71 -3.54 9.26
CA ILE A 7 17.72 -4.09 10.20
C ILE A 7 18.15 -3.88 11.65
N ARG A 8 19.43 -4.16 12.00
CA ARG A 8 19.96 -3.91 13.36
C ARG A 8 19.87 -2.43 13.77
N LYS A 9 20.13 -1.50 12.86
CA LYS A 9 19.98 -0.06 13.13
C LYS A 9 18.54 0.29 13.42
N TYR A 10 17.60 -0.27 12.63
CA TYR A 10 16.17 -0.01 12.79
C TYR A 10 15.59 -0.63 14.07
N VAL A 11 15.98 -1.85 14.40
CA VAL A 11 15.59 -2.53 15.66
C VAL A 11 16.06 -1.75 16.90
N ARG A 12 17.16 -0.98 16.81
CA ARG A 12 17.55 -0.03 17.90
C ARG A 12 16.56 1.13 18.04
N THR A 13 15.93 1.57 16.95
CA THR A 13 14.92 2.65 16.97
C THR A 13 13.57 2.14 17.43
N TYR A 14 13.24 0.89 17.09
CA TYR A 14 11.98 0.23 17.47
C TYR A 14 12.27 -1.06 18.24
N PRO A 15 12.61 -0.96 19.55
CA PRO A 15 13.01 -2.12 20.38
C PRO A 15 11.99 -3.23 20.46
N GLN A 16 10.70 -2.91 20.24
CA GLN A 16 9.60 -3.87 20.25
C GLN A 16 9.66 -4.90 19.10
N TRP A 17 10.43 -4.65 18.04
CA TRP A 17 10.72 -5.63 16.98
C TRP A 17 11.90 -6.57 17.31
N ARG A 18 12.64 -6.30 18.42
CA ARG A 18 13.90 -6.96 18.71
C ARG A 18 13.80 -8.48 18.80
N PHE A 19 12.65 -9.00 19.26
CA PHE A 19 12.46 -10.42 19.54
C PHE A 19 11.50 -11.13 18.57
N ASP A 20 10.91 -10.40 17.64
CA ASP A 20 9.81 -10.93 16.82
C ASP A 20 9.74 -10.21 15.46
N LEU A 21 10.87 -10.26 14.77
CA LEU A 21 10.98 -9.72 13.41
C LEU A 21 10.17 -10.58 12.44
N PRO A 22 9.36 -9.96 11.55
CA PRO A 22 8.72 -10.70 10.47
C PRO A 22 9.78 -11.40 9.63
N ARG A 23 9.56 -12.67 9.32
CA ARG A 23 10.47 -13.48 8.52
C ARG A 23 9.95 -13.57 7.10
N VAL A 24 10.86 -13.46 6.14
CA VAL A 24 10.56 -13.83 4.76
C VAL A 24 10.33 -15.34 4.71
N GLU A 25 9.20 -15.76 4.16
CA GLU A 25 8.73 -17.15 4.15
C GLU A 25 8.87 -17.81 2.78
N SER A 26 9.07 -17.01 1.73
CA SER A 26 9.15 -17.48 0.35
C SER A 26 10.43 -16.99 -0.31
N THR A 27 11.04 -17.86 -1.13
CA THR A 27 12.27 -17.60 -1.92
C THR A 27 11.95 -17.13 -3.34
N ARG A 28 10.74 -16.59 -3.60
CA ARG A 28 10.37 -16.09 -4.92
C ARG A 28 11.33 -15.01 -5.39
N GLN A 29 11.60 -15.00 -6.69
CA GLN A 29 12.37 -13.93 -7.32
C GLN A 29 11.46 -12.71 -7.47
N LEU A 30 11.81 -11.64 -6.77
CA LEU A 30 11.09 -10.37 -6.85
C LEU A 30 11.91 -9.35 -7.63
N GLU A 31 11.23 -8.54 -8.41
CA GLU A 31 11.79 -7.42 -9.14
C GLU A 31 11.31 -6.12 -8.54
N HIS A 32 12.16 -5.07 -8.59
CA HIS A 32 11.83 -3.75 -8.09
C HIS A 32 11.32 -2.88 -9.24
N PHE A 33 10.16 -2.25 -9.05
CA PHE A 33 9.53 -1.33 -9.99
C PHE A 33 9.37 0.04 -9.34
N GLY A 34 9.61 1.10 -10.12
CA GLY A 34 9.54 2.50 -9.66
C GLY A 34 10.87 3.06 -9.17
N THR A 35 10.82 4.22 -8.53
CA THR A 35 11.99 4.89 -7.93
C THR A 35 12.40 4.23 -6.61
N GLU A 36 13.57 4.62 -6.05
CA GLU A 36 13.95 4.21 -4.68
C GLU A 36 12.97 4.71 -3.61
N TYR A 37 12.24 5.79 -3.89
CA TYR A 37 11.29 6.42 -2.96
C TYR A 37 9.89 5.81 -3.07
N GLY A 38 9.33 5.73 -4.30
CA GLY A 38 7.96 5.29 -4.55
C GLY A 38 7.85 3.88 -5.14
N GLY A 39 8.96 3.12 -5.19
CA GLY A 39 9.00 1.78 -5.80
C GLY A 39 8.75 0.65 -4.82
N TYR A 40 8.30 -0.48 -5.39
CA TYR A 40 7.97 -1.70 -4.65
C TYR A 40 8.56 -2.94 -5.32
N HIS A 41 8.76 -3.98 -4.52
CA HIS A 41 9.17 -5.30 -5.01
C HIS A 41 7.93 -6.19 -5.22
N LEU A 42 7.84 -6.86 -6.37
CA LEU A 42 6.79 -7.83 -6.67
C LEU A 42 7.31 -8.99 -7.52
N ASP A 43 6.56 -10.07 -7.58
CA ASP A 43 6.83 -11.20 -8.48
C ASP A 43 6.26 -10.90 -9.88
N ALA A 44 7.15 -10.46 -10.78
CA ALA A 44 6.81 -10.08 -12.14
C ALA A 44 6.28 -11.27 -12.97
N SER A 45 6.64 -12.51 -12.63
CA SER A 45 6.21 -13.71 -13.34
C SER A 45 4.71 -14.00 -13.21
N LEU A 46 4.05 -13.37 -12.24
CA LEU A 46 2.61 -13.47 -12.00
C LEU A 46 1.78 -12.44 -12.76
N LEU A 47 2.42 -11.53 -13.53
CA LEU A 47 1.75 -10.47 -14.26
C LEU A 47 1.63 -10.77 -15.76
N HIS A 48 0.52 -10.35 -16.33
CA HIS A 48 0.21 -10.37 -17.76
C HIS A 48 -0.63 -9.13 -18.11
N CYS A 49 -0.86 -8.86 -19.38
CA CYS A 49 -1.53 -7.63 -19.87
C CYS A 49 -2.96 -7.43 -19.32
N ASP A 50 -3.64 -8.50 -18.91
CA ASP A 50 -4.99 -8.44 -18.34
C ASP A 50 -4.97 -8.39 -16.79
N SER A 51 -3.79 -8.28 -16.16
CA SER A 51 -3.68 -8.18 -14.70
C SER A 51 -4.28 -6.87 -14.20
N VAL A 52 -5.03 -6.95 -13.10
CA VAL A 52 -5.70 -5.83 -12.45
C VAL A 52 -4.81 -5.27 -11.35
N ILE A 53 -4.36 -4.04 -11.50
CA ILE A 53 -3.48 -3.35 -10.55
C ILE A 53 -4.26 -2.26 -9.84
N TYR A 54 -4.31 -2.32 -8.52
CA TYR A 54 -4.84 -1.25 -7.66
C TYR A 54 -3.69 -0.55 -6.95
N SER A 55 -3.53 0.76 -7.18
CA SER A 55 -2.51 1.59 -6.57
C SER A 55 -3.17 2.61 -5.64
N VAL A 56 -3.10 2.38 -4.34
CA VAL A 56 -3.78 3.18 -3.32
C VAL A 56 -2.78 4.05 -2.57
N GLY A 57 -3.03 5.37 -2.56
CA GLY A 57 -2.10 6.35 -2.01
C GLY A 57 -0.90 6.55 -2.92
N ILE A 58 -1.13 7.19 -4.07
CA ILE A 58 -0.08 7.37 -5.09
C ILE A 58 0.86 8.54 -4.80
N GLY A 59 0.40 9.53 -4.02
CA GLY A 59 1.18 10.72 -3.75
C GLY A 59 1.59 11.48 -5.02
N GLU A 60 2.78 12.08 -5.00
CA GLU A 60 3.36 12.77 -6.17
C GLU A 60 4.42 11.90 -6.88
N ASP A 61 4.27 10.55 -6.83
CA ASP A 61 5.14 9.60 -7.53
C ASP A 61 4.34 8.42 -8.09
N ILE A 62 4.24 8.33 -9.41
CA ILE A 62 3.60 7.24 -10.15
C ILE A 62 4.62 6.41 -10.95
N SER A 63 5.88 6.43 -10.53
CA SER A 63 6.96 5.70 -11.22
C SER A 63 6.74 4.19 -11.19
N PHE A 64 6.20 3.66 -10.09
CA PHE A 64 5.80 2.26 -9.95
C PHE A 64 4.72 1.90 -10.97
N ASP A 65 3.66 2.69 -11.03
CA ASP A 65 2.52 2.48 -11.92
C ASP A 65 2.95 2.54 -13.39
N ARG A 66 3.76 3.53 -13.76
CA ARG A 66 4.32 3.69 -15.11
C ARG A 66 5.17 2.50 -15.50
N ALA A 67 6.04 2.02 -14.61
CA ALA A 67 6.92 0.89 -14.90
C ALA A 67 6.11 -0.39 -15.18
N LEU A 68 5.03 -0.65 -14.44
CA LEU A 68 4.14 -1.79 -14.70
C LEU A 68 3.38 -1.66 -16.02
N ILE A 69 2.86 -0.46 -16.32
CA ILE A 69 2.19 -0.19 -17.61
C ILE A 69 3.16 -0.40 -18.77
N GLU A 70 4.36 0.15 -18.68
CA GLU A 70 5.37 0.08 -19.74
C GLU A 70 5.83 -1.36 -19.98
N GLN A 71 6.04 -2.14 -18.93
CA GLN A 71 6.58 -3.49 -19.06
C GLN A 71 5.50 -4.53 -19.43
N PHE A 72 4.28 -4.41 -18.88
CA PHE A 72 3.25 -5.45 -18.99
C PHE A 72 2.01 -5.00 -19.77
N GLY A 73 1.83 -3.70 -20.04
CA GLY A 73 0.63 -3.17 -20.69
C GLY A 73 -0.63 -3.22 -19.83
N VAL A 74 -0.49 -3.39 -18.52
CA VAL A 74 -1.59 -3.54 -17.53
C VAL A 74 -2.43 -2.27 -17.40
N GLN A 75 -3.68 -2.42 -16.97
CA GLN A 75 -4.50 -1.32 -16.50
C GLN A 75 -4.19 -1.05 -15.02
N VAL A 76 -3.99 0.22 -14.66
CA VAL A 76 -3.75 0.64 -13.28
C VAL A 76 -4.91 1.52 -12.82
N GLU A 77 -5.59 1.08 -11.77
CA GLU A 77 -6.64 1.82 -11.07
C GLU A 77 -6.00 2.51 -9.86
N ALA A 78 -5.79 3.82 -9.95
CA ALA A 78 -5.05 4.62 -8.98
C ALA A 78 -6.00 5.47 -8.13
N PHE A 79 -5.88 5.37 -6.80
CA PHE A 79 -6.77 6.01 -5.84
C PHE A 79 -6.00 6.92 -4.90
N ASP A 80 -6.38 8.20 -4.87
CA ASP A 80 -5.85 9.15 -3.89
C ASP A 80 -6.83 10.31 -3.68
N PRO A 81 -7.33 10.53 -2.45
CA PRO A 81 -8.31 11.58 -2.17
C PRO A 81 -7.67 12.97 -2.00
N THR A 82 -6.35 13.07 -2.13
CA THR A 82 -5.60 14.29 -1.84
C THR A 82 -5.69 15.27 -3.01
N PRO A 83 -6.27 16.47 -2.83
CA PRO A 83 -6.38 17.43 -3.93
C PRO A 83 -5.03 17.85 -4.53
N LYS A 84 -3.99 17.93 -3.70
CA LYS A 84 -2.62 18.24 -4.16
C LYS A 84 -2.13 17.21 -5.19
N VAL A 85 -2.46 15.92 -4.99
CA VAL A 85 -2.13 14.84 -5.92
C VAL A 85 -2.89 15.01 -7.24
N LYS A 86 -4.19 15.32 -7.18
CA LYS A 86 -5.00 15.62 -8.36
C LYS A 86 -4.44 16.80 -9.16
N ASP A 87 -4.07 17.89 -8.47
CA ASP A 87 -3.48 19.07 -9.11
C ASP A 87 -2.11 18.75 -9.74
N TRP A 88 -1.29 17.93 -9.06
CA TRP A 88 0.00 17.49 -9.58
C TRP A 88 -0.17 16.59 -10.81
N LEU A 89 -1.11 15.63 -10.80
CA LEU A 89 -1.42 14.75 -11.93
C LEU A 89 -1.87 15.53 -13.17
N ALA A 90 -2.62 16.63 -12.99
CA ALA A 90 -3.06 17.47 -14.10
C ALA A 90 -1.89 18.07 -14.91
N GLY A 91 -0.70 18.16 -14.32
CA GLY A 91 0.53 18.59 -14.99
C GLY A 91 1.37 17.46 -15.59
N GLN A 92 0.93 16.19 -15.46
CA GLN A 92 1.67 15.03 -15.95
C GLN A 92 1.12 14.52 -17.29
N ILE A 93 2.01 13.94 -18.11
CA ILE A 93 1.59 13.14 -19.26
C ILE A 93 1.31 11.73 -18.73
N LEU A 94 0.04 11.34 -18.68
CA LEU A 94 -0.36 10.04 -18.15
C LEU A 94 -0.48 9.00 -19.28
N PRO A 95 -0.05 7.74 -19.05
CA PRO A 95 -0.36 6.63 -19.94
C PRO A 95 -1.89 6.43 -20.06
N GLN A 96 -2.36 5.93 -21.20
CA GLN A 96 -3.80 5.66 -21.42
C GLN A 96 -4.35 4.61 -20.43
N GLN A 97 -3.50 3.71 -19.98
CA GLN A 97 -3.82 2.64 -19.03
C GLN A 97 -3.86 3.09 -17.57
N PHE A 98 -3.55 4.37 -17.26
CA PHE A 98 -3.57 4.90 -15.91
C PHE A 98 -4.90 5.61 -15.64
N HIS A 99 -5.72 5.02 -14.79
CA HIS A 99 -7.04 5.54 -14.40
C HIS A 99 -6.99 6.11 -12.99
N PHE A 100 -7.23 7.40 -12.85
CA PHE A 100 -7.18 8.07 -11.56
C PHE A 100 -8.57 8.33 -11.00
N TYR A 101 -8.74 8.03 -9.70
CA TYR A 101 -9.95 8.24 -8.93
C TYR A 101 -9.64 9.11 -7.71
N ASP A 102 -10.33 10.24 -7.58
CA ASP A 102 -10.13 11.23 -6.51
C ASP A 102 -10.88 10.89 -5.21
N HIS A 103 -10.90 9.60 -4.86
CA HIS A 103 -11.37 9.11 -3.57
C HIS A 103 -10.35 8.15 -2.96
N GLY A 104 -10.38 8.06 -1.64
CA GLY A 104 -9.51 7.12 -0.92
C GLY A 104 -10.16 5.74 -0.77
N ILE A 105 -9.35 4.77 -0.32
CA ILE A 105 -9.80 3.44 0.05
C ILE A 105 -9.81 3.33 1.58
N ALA A 106 -10.91 2.84 2.14
CA ALA A 106 -11.13 2.64 3.57
C ALA A 106 -11.93 1.36 3.85
N ASP A 107 -12.24 1.10 5.12
CA ASP A 107 -13.13 0.02 5.56
C ASP A 107 -14.63 0.40 5.56
N PHE A 108 -14.97 1.57 5.01
CA PHE A 108 -16.33 2.09 4.88
C PHE A 108 -16.49 2.90 3.59
N ASP A 109 -17.74 3.05 3.13
CA ASP A 109 -18.14 3.98 2.07
C ASP A 109 -18.69 5.27 2.70
N GLY A 110 -18.33 6.43 2.15
CA GLY A 110 -18.82 7.73 2.60
C GLY A 110 -17.73 8.79 2.66
N GLU A 111 -17.90 9.77 3.54
CA GLU A 111 -16.93 10.85 3.72
C GLU A 111 -16.11 10.68 4.99
N ALA A 112 -14.87 11.11 4.93
CA ALA A 112 -13.95 11.10 6.06
C ALA A 112 -13.23 12.44 6.20
N VAL A 113 -12.75 12.71 7.41
CA VAL A 113 -11.93 13.87 7.70
C VAL A 113 -10.46 13.49 7.54
N PHE A 114 -9.80 14.07 6.55
CA PHE A 114 -8.36 13.96 6.35
C PHE A 114 -7.64 15.10 7.06
N TYR A 115 -6.67 14.76 7.89
CA TYR A 115 -5.80 15.72 8.54
C TYR A 115 -4.64 16.09 7.62
N LEU A 116 -4.44 17.37 7.40
CA LEU A 116 -3.36 17.89 6.57
C LEU A 116 -2.02 17.76 7.31
N PRO A 117 -0.89 17.54 6.60
CA PRO A 117 0.41 17.53 7.21
C PRO A 117 0.73 18.87 7.87
N ALA A 118 1.45 18.85 9.00
CA ALA A 118 1.84 20.05 9.71
C ALA A 118 2.81 20.93 8.90
N ARG A 119 3.54 20.34 7.95
CA ARG A 119 4.45 21.04 7.04
C ARG A 119 3.88 21.02 5.62
N ALA A 120 3.73 22.21 5.02
CA ALA A 120 3.08 22.39 3.72
C ALA A 120 3.71 21.65 2.54
N TYR A 121 5.01 21.29 2.64
CA TYR A 121 5.70 20.54 1.59
C TYR A 121 5.54 19.01 1.70
N TRP A 122 4.96 18.50 2.79
CA TRP A 122 4.62 17.09 2.90
C TRP A 122 3.34 16.80 2.12
N VAL A 123 3.29 15.66 1.44
CA VAL A 123 2.13 15.20 0.65
C VAL A 123 1.20 14.34 1.48
N SER A 124 1.78 13.64 2.47
CA SER A 124 1.08 12.65 3.29
C SER A 124 -0.09 13.24 4.07
N HIS A 125 -1.29 12.76 3.80
CA HIS A 125 -2.52 13.06 4.53
C HIS A 125 -3.00 11.80 5.22
N SER A 126 -3.61 11.90 6.41
CA SER A 126 -4.00 10.72 7.19
C SER A 126 -5.41 10.82 7.73
N LEU A 127 -6.12 9.69 7.78
CA LEU A 127 -7.34 9.51 8.57
C LEU A 127 -7.05 9.51 10.08
N VAL A 128 -5.80 9.27 10.47
CA VAL A 128 -5.39 9.17 11.87
C VAL A 128 -4.83 10.50 12.35
N ALA A 129 -5.48 11.11 13.33
CA ALA A 129 -4.97 12.31 14.00
C ALA A 129 -3.70 11.97 14.81
N THR A 130 -2.54 12.46 14.37
CA THR A 130 -1.27 12.33 15.09
C THR A 130 -0.61 13.70 15.24
N PRO A 131 0.38 13.87 16.14
CA PRO A 131 1.11 15.13 16.27
C PRO A 131 1.81 15.61 15.00
N GLN A 132 1.98 14.75 14.01
CA GLN A 132 2.62 15.06 12.73
C GLN A 132 1.67 15.78 11.76
N PHE A 133 0.35 15.75 12.05
CA PHE A 133 -0.66 16.43 11.24
C PHE A 133 -1.14 17.71 11.92
N SER A 134 -1.52 18.68 11.11
CA SER A 134 -2.07 19.96 11.60
C SER A 134 -3.51 19.75 12.08
N ARG A 135 -4.05 20.76 12.79
CA ARG A 135 -5.49 20.82 13.12
C ARG A 135 -6.35 21.15 11.90
N LYS A 136 -5.74 21.52 10.76
CA LYS A 136 -6.47 21.72 9.52
C LYS A 136 -6.87 20.37 8.95
N SER A 137 -8.12 20.27 8.53
CA SER A 137 -8.69 19.05 7.98
C SER A 137 -9.53 19.36 6.76
N ARG A 138 -9.80 18.34 5.95
CA ARG A 138 -10.66 18.40 4.78
C ARG A 138 -11.53 17.14 4.74
N GLN A 139 -12.75 17.29 4.26
CA GLN A 139 -13.59 16.13 3.92
C GLN A 139 -13.14 15.55 2.58
N VAL A 140 -13.09 14.24 2.51
CA VAL A 140 -12.73 13.48 1.31
C VAL A 140 -13.66 12.27 1.19
N SER A 141 -13.93 11.88 -0.05
CA SER A 141 -14.71 10.68 -0.34
C SER A 141 -13.86 9.43 -0.11
N MET A 142 -14.45 8.42 0.50
CA MET A 142 -13.83 7.13 0.78
C MET A 142 -14.71 6.00 0.25
N LYS A 143 -14.11 4.95 -0.28
CA LYS A 143 -14.81 3.74 -0.69
C LYS A 143 -14.12 2.50 -0.17
N ARG A 144 -14.89 1.42 0.01
CA ARG A 144 -14.36 0.10 0.32
C ARG A 144 -13.77 -0.54 -0.94
N LEU A 145 -12.77 -1.38 -0.79
CA LEU A 145 -12.24 -2.18 -1.92
C LEU A 145 -13.36 -2.96 -2.63
N LYS A 146 -14.28 -3.57 -1.85
CA LYS A 146 -15.40 -4.32 -2.40
C LYS A 146 -16.30 -3.45 -3.28
N THR A 147 -16.61 -2.25 -2.84
CA THR A 147 -17.45 -1.30 -3.59
C THR A 147 -16.78 -0.92 -4.90
N VAL A 148 -15.51 -0.56 -4.86
CA VAL A 148 -14.73 -0.20 -6.06
C VAL A 148 -14.64 -1.39 -7.04
N MET A 149 -14.34 -2.59 -6.56
CA MET A 149 -14.30 -3.79 -7.40
C MET A 149 -15.63 -4.05 -8.12
N GLN A 150 -16.75 -3.82 -7.43
CA GLN A 150 -18.10 -3.97 -8.02
C GLN A 150 -18.35 -2.92 -9.09
N GLU A 151 -18.00 -1.65 -8.82
CA GLU A 151 -18.16 -0.54 -9.77
C GLU A 151 -17.33 -0.74 -11.05
N LEU A 152 -16.12 -1.28 -10.91
CA LEU A 152 -15.19 -1.52 -12.03
C LEU A 152 -15.37 -2.90 -12.68
N GLY A 153 -16.20 -3.78 -12.10
CA GLY A 153 -16.44 -5.13 -12.62
C GLY A 153 -15.32 -6.12 -12.37
N HIS A 154 -14.39 -5.82 -11.46
CA HIS A 154 -13.26 -6.69 -11.15
C HIS A 154 -13.63 -7.77 -10.14
N ARG A 155 -13.09 -8.98 -10.34
CA ARG A 155 -13.32 -10.14 -9.46
C ARG A 155 -12.11 -10.51 -8.62
N VAL A 156 -10.91 -10.14 -9.08
CA VAL A 156 -9.62 -10.42 -8.45
C VAL A 156 -8.77 -9.16 -8.59
N ILE A 157 -7.94 -8.87 -7.61
CA ILE A 157 -6.88 -7.87 -7.68
C ILE A 157 -5.55 -8.63 -7.79
N ASP A 158 -4.84 -8.47 -8.91
CA ASP A 158 -3.55 -9.13 -9.10
C ASP A 158 -2.45 -8.48 -8.28
N VAL A 159 -2.44 -7.15 -8.21
CA VAL A 159 -1.56 -6.38 -7.31
C VAL A 159 -2.37 -5.31 -6.59
N LEU A 160 -2.33 -5.34 -5.27
CA LEU A 160 -2.80 -4.25 -4.40
C LEU A 160 -1.59 -3.57 -3.79
N LYS A 161 -1.21 -2.40 -4.30
CA LYS A 161 -0.23 -1.49 -3.67
C LYS A 161 -0.97 -0.55 -2.74
N MET A 162 -0.49 -0.38 -1.50
CA MET A 162 -1.13 0.47 -0.51
C MET A 162 -0.12 1.23 0.35
N ASP A 163 -0.24 2.56 0.32
CA ASP A 163 0.48 3.51 1.18
C ASP A 163 -0.50 4.62 1.59
N VAL A 164 -1.17 4.47 2.73
CA VAL A 164 -2.33 5.29 3.13
C VAL A 164 -2.23 5.86 4.55
N GLU A 165 -1.01 6.07 5.01
CA GLU A 165 -0.68 6.86 6.21
C GLU A 165 -1.52 6.49 7.45
N GLY A 166 -1.67 5.17 7.70
CA GLY A 166 -2.31 4.62 8.89
C GLY A 166 -3.71 4.03 8.68
N ALA A 167 -4.31 4.19 7.49
CA ALA A 167 -5.61 3.59 7.16
C ALA A 167 -5.49 2.12 6.70
N GLU A 168 -4.30 1.64 6.35
CA GLU A 168 -4.04 0.29 5.82
C GLU A 168 -4.62 -0.82 6.69
N TYR A 169 -4.62 -0.64 8.00
CA TYR A 169 -5.12 -1.67 8.95
C TYR A 169 -6.63 -1.91 8.80
N GLY A 170 -7.42 -0.84 8.68
CA GLY A 170 -8.87 -0.95 8.46
C GLY A 170 -9.17 -1.61 7.12
N VAL A 171 -8.48 -1.16 6.07
CA VAL A 171 -8.65 -1.71 4.72
C VAL A 171 -8.31 -3.20 4.67
N LEU A 172 -7.18 -3.62 5.27
CA LEU A 172 -6.76 -5.02 5.29
C LEU A 172 -7.71 -5.90 6.11
N GLU A 173 -8.21 -5.40 7.24
CA GLU A 173 -9.23 -6.09 8.05
C GLU A 173 -10.54 -6.27 7.29
N ASP A 174 -10.97 -5.25 6.54
CA ASP A 174 -12.16 -5.30 5.68
C ASP A 174 -11.95 -6.26 4.51
N MET A 175 -10.79 -6.21 3.85
CA MET A 175 -10.38 -7.11 2.78
C MET A 175 -10.47 -8.58 3.23
N LEU A 176 -9.93 -8.89 4.42
CA LEU A 176 -9.98 -10.24 4.99
C LEU A 176 -11.39 -10.68 5.35
N ARG A 177 -12.20 -9.78 5.94
CA ARG A 177 -13.60 -10.05 6.30
C ARG A 177 -14.46 -10.37 5.09
N GLU A 178 -14.29 -9.58 4.01
CA GLU A 178 -15.03 -9.71 2.75
C GLU A 178 -14.45 -10.80 1.84
N LYS A 179 -13.32 -11.41 2.22
CA LYS A 179 -12.59 -12.41 1.44
C LYS A 179 -12.27 -11.94 0.03
N ILE A 180 -11.82 -10.68 -0.07
CA ILE A 180 -11.43 -10.10 -1.35
C ILE A 180 -10.16 -10.81 -1.86
N PRO A 181 -10.21 -11.41 -3.06
CA PRO A 181 -9.06 -12.13 -3.60
C PRO A 181 -8.00 -11.14 -4.11
N VAL A 182 -6.86 -11.12 -3.41
CA VAL A 182 -5.65 -10.36 -3.78
C VAL A 182 -4.51 -11.36 -3.97
N ARG A 183 -3.83 -11.32 -5.12
CA ARG A 183 -2.70 -12.22 -5.43
C ARG A 183 -1.39 -11.73 -4.82
N GLN A 184 -1.10 -10.44 -4.99
CA GLN A 184 0.09 -9.78 -4.43
C GLN A 184 -0.33 -8.52 -3.68
N LEU A 185 0.09 -8.40 -2.43
CA LEU A 185 -0.14 -7.24 -1.56
C LEU A 185 1.20 -6.56 -1.29
N LEU A 186 1.31 -5.29 -1.69
CA LEU A 186 2.45 -4.42 -1.46
C LEU A 186 1.99 -3.33 -0.51
N VAL A 187 2.45 -3.33 0.73
CA VAL A 187 1.90 -2.44 1.75
C VAL A 187 3.00 -1.74 2.56
N GLU A 188 2.87 -0.43 2.71
CA GLU A 188 3.62 0.33 3.71
C GLU A 188 2.80 0.45 5.00
N PHE A 189 3.34 -0.10 6.09
CA PHE A 189 2.72 -0.02 7.41
C PHE A 189 3.25 1.18 8.21
N HIS A 190 2.33 1.96 8.76
CA HIS A 190 2.64 3.17 9.52
C HIS A 190 2.70 2.92 11.05
N HIS A 191 3.22 1.76 11.45
CA HIS A 191 3.38 1.41 12.88
C HIS A 191 4.35 2.33 13.64
N ARG A 192 5.11 3.19 12.93
CA ARG A 192 5.91 4.26 13.52
C ARG A 192 5.05 5.33 14.19
N PHE A 193 3.78 5.45 13.81
CA PHE A 193 2.86 6.35 14.50
C PHE A 193 2.55 5.81 15.90
N SER A 194 2.75 6.64 16.95
CA SER A 194 2.60 6.23 18.35
C SER A 194 1.20 5.71 18.68
N VAL A 195 0.18 6.16 17.96
CA VAL A 195 -1.22 5.74 18.10
C VAL A 195 -1.51 4.38 17.45
N ILE A 196 -0.60 3.86 16.61
CA ILE A 196 -0.72 2.58 15.92
C ILE A 196 0.13 1.51 16.60
N GLY A 197 1.45 1.68 16.54
CA GLY A 197 2.42 0.77 17.13
C GLY A 197 2.55 -0.57 16.40
N THR A 198 3.66 -1.27 16.65
CA THR A 198 4.01 -2.52 15.96
C THR A 198 3.10 -3.70 16.27
N GLN A 199 2.41 -3.68 17.41
CA GLN A 199 1.50 -4.76 17.79
C GLN A 199 0.31 -4.88 16.85
N LYS A 200 -0.19 -3.75 16.33
CA LYS A 200 -1.28 -3.75 15.34
C LYS A 200 -0.81 -4.37 14.03
N THR A 201 0.40 -4.03 13.57
CA THR A 201 1.01 -4.64 12.37
C THR A 201 1.19 -6.15 12.53
N ARG A 202 1.72 -6.61 13.66
CA ARG A 202 1.86 -8.05 13.93
C ARG A 202 0.54 -8.80 13.82
N ARG A 203 -0.52 -8.24 14.41
CA ARG A 203 -1.86 -8.85 14.39
C ARG A 203 -2.38 -8.97 12.96
N VAL A 204 -2.26 -7.90 12.16
CA VAL A 204 -2.71 -7.91 10.76
C VAL A 204 -1.87 -8.87 9.92
N LEU A 205 -0.54 -8.88 10.07
CA LEU A 205 0.33 -9.84 9.38
C LEU A 205 -0.04 -11.29 9.71
N ALA A 206 -0.27 -11.62 10.98
CA ALA A 206 -0.70 -12.97 11.37
C ALA A 206 -2.02 -13.37 10.67
N ARG A 207 -3.00 -12.48 10.61
CA ARG A 207 -4.26 -12.74 9.92
C ARG A 207 -4.11 -12.88 8.40
N LEU A 208 -3.24 -12.09 7.79
CA LEU A 208 -2.87 -12.24 6.37
C LEU A 208 -2.23 -13.61 6.11
N GLN A 209 -1.32 -14.05 6.99
CA GLN A 209 -0.69 -15.38 6.89
C GLN A 209 -1.71 -16.51 7.08
N GLU A 210 -2.65 -16.39 8.03
CA GLU A 210 -3.77 -17.32 8.22
C GLU A 210 -4.66 -17.40 6.99
N SER A 211 -4.83 -16.32 6.23
CA SER A 211 -5.58 -16.30 4.98
C SER A 211 -4.85 -16.89 3.77
N GLY A 212 -3.59 -17.33 3.95
CA GLY A 212 -2.77 -17.92 2.90
C GLY A 212 -1.73 -16.98 2.28
N MET A 213 -1.63 -15.73 2.72
CA MET A 213 -0.55 -14.85 2.30
C MET A 213 0.80 -15.27 2.90
N ARG A 214 1.89 -15.14 2.13
CA ARG A 214 3.26 -15.40 2.57
C ARG A 214 4.10 -14.14 2.41
N ILE A 215 4.89 -13.81 3.41
CA ILE A 215 5.81 -12.68 3.36
C ILE A 215 6.98 -13.04 2.44
N CYS A 216 7.09 -12.34 1.31
CA CYS A 216 8.14 -12.55 0.31
C CYS A 216 9.24 -11.48 0.37
N HIS A 217 8.92 -10.27 0.85
CA HIS A 217 9.87 -9.19 1.03
C HIS A 217 9.53 -8.33 2.24
N VAL A 218 10.57 -7.84 2.89
CA VAL A 218 10.46 -6.82 3.95
C VAL A 218 11.59 -5.81 3.72
N CYS A 219 11.25 -4.54 3.61
CA CYS A 219 12.28 -3.50 3.47
C CYS A 219 13.14 -3.37 4.73
N PRO A 220 14.35 -2.78 4.64
CA PRO A 220 15.25 -2.65 5.79
C PRO A 220 14.69 -1.84 6.98
N ARG A 221 13.68 -1.01 6.75
CA ARG A 221 12.98 -0.25 7.81
C ARG A 221 11.88 -1.04 8.49
N ILE A 222 11.51 -2.21 7.94
CA ILE A 222 10.39 -3.04 8.41
C ILE A 222 9.04 -2.28 8.31
N GLU A 223 8.91 -1.41 7.33
CA GLU A 223 7.68 -0.64 7.05
C GLU A 223 6.99 -1.17 5.79
N VAL A 224 7.75 -1.47 4.73
CA VAL A 224 7.21 -1.96 3.46
C VAL A 224 7.33 -3.48 3.37
N PHE A 225 6.22 -4.13 3.03
CA PHE A 225 6.09 -5.57 2.89
C PHE A 225 5.54 -5.93 1.51
N THR A 226 6.05 -7.03 0.95
CA THR A 226 5.41 -7.75 -0.15
C THR A 226 4.93 -9.09 0.37
N LEU A 227 3.62 -9.34 0.23
CA LEU A 227 3.00 -10.62 0.54
C LEU A 227 2.36 -11.18 -0.74
N ILE A 228 2.50 -12.50 -0.95
CA ILE A 228 1.95 -13.21 -2.11
C ILE A 228 1.09 -14.36 -1.62
N HIS A 229 -0.07 -14.55 -2.24
CA HIS A 229 -0.98 -15.62 -1.86
C HIS A 229 -0.42 -16.99 -2.31
N SER A 230 -0.42 -17.97 -1.41
CA SER A 230 0.18 -19.31 -1.63
C SER A 230 -0.47 -20.11 -2.76
N SER A 231 -1.73 -19.81 -3.15
CA SER A 231 -2.36 -20.44 -4.32
C SER A 231 -1.65 -20.15 -5.65
N ASN A 232 -0.69 -19.22 -5.67
CA ASN A 232 0.16 -18.91 -6.81
C ASN A 232 1.50 -19.68 -6.78
N GLU A 233 1.65 -20.67 -5.89
CA GLU A 233 2.87 -21.49 -5.74
C GLU A 233 2.86 -22.78 -6.61
N SER A 234 2.10 -22.79 -7.73
CA SER A 234 2.10 -23.94 -8.66
C SER A 234 3.07 -23.76 -9.82
#